data_5f85315f340d163883108fd5ec1d3447
#
_entry.id   5f85315f340d163883108fd5ec1d3447
#
_cell.length_a   1.000
_cell.length_b   1.000
_cell.length_c   1.000
_cell.angle_alpha   90.00
_cell.angle_beta   90.00
_cell.angle_gamma   90.00
#
_symmetry.space_group_name_H-M   'P 1'
#
loop_
_entity.id
_entity.type
_entity.pdbx_description
1 polymer ?
#
loop_
_entity_poly.entity_id
_entity_poly.type
_entity_poly.pdbx_seq_one_letter_code
_entity_poly.pdbx_strand_id
1 'polypeptide(L)'
;MANRSRRVAPVGLALVLALVTAGCNANSQSTEPTKDKNATALESVPKGQTLHYLSRRANESFETANAQMVPTSRLRWVHRGLTSWQTFPDKDTILVPDLATDTGTTDDGGKTWTFTLKEGLKFSDGSPITAQDVKYGIERSFAPMFQGGLGYHKTLLVGGTDYDGPYDGKKLDSIEVVDDHKLVFHLARPFGNWPWIVSMPAFAPVPAAADTKPETYGEHPVASGPYQVTSFRKGSQAVLERNPNWKADTDQVRLAGPDKIVLDMGLNNDTIVQRLIDDKGEDKNAISNALISPSQFQRIESDPSISNRMANSPSGYFRYLAMNVKRPGLSDVRVRKAINYAINKAELQSVYGGPKFGGQITSTIMTPGIPGRTEYNLYDGGDTGNVDKAKELLAEAGASDLKFTLTYPTDVSAIEEKEAQSIKNSLARIGVKVELKGLDGDTWSELVSSDDGDYDMTTNGWGADFPSGMSTIQPLFASSEIGNGGGNASKYSNPKVDAAIDAAIAEPDLGKAATMWAAIDKQIMEDAPIVPILVQRTQALAGSKIMNYFIPAYPPFANELVVGVGS
;
A
#
# COMPACT_ATOMS: atom_id res chain seq x y z
N MET A 1 -44.37 1.61 -63.58
CA MET A 1 -44.31 0.26 -64.20
C MET A 1 -43.26 -0.53 -63.42
N ALA A 2 -43.67 -1.34 -62.54
CA ALA A 2 -43.75 -2.80 -62.69
C ALA A 2 -42.32 -3.41 -62.79
N ASN A 3 -41.84 -4.38 -62.08
CA ASN A 3 -42.42 -5.38 -61.20
C ASN A 3 -41.25 -6.19 -60.57
N ARG A 4 -41.34 -6.62 -59.31
CA ARG A 4 -41.18 -8.00 -58.77
C ARG A 4 -39.98 -8.82 -59.27
N SER A 5 -39.29 -9.67 -58.54
CA SER A 5 -39.57 -10.44 -57.32
C SER A 5 -38.43 -11.43 -56.99
N ARG A 6 -38.27 -11.77 -55.72
CA ARG A 6 -38.09 -13.12 -55.13
C ARG A 6 -36.75 -13.87 -55.23
N ARG A 7 -36.15 -14.06 -54.03
CA ARG A 7 -35.84 -15.35 -53.30
C ARG A 7 -34.93 -16.38 -53.98
N VAL A 8 -33.87 -16.87 -53.30
CA VAL A 8 -33.77 -18.04 -52.38
C VAL A 8 -32.27 -18.38 -52.19
N ALA A 9 -31.83 -18.71 -50.99
CA ALA A 9 -30.56 -19.35 -50.68
C ALA A 9 -30.53 -20.82 -51.17
N PRO A 10 -29.41 -21.50 -51.27
CA PRO A 10 -28.84 -22.21 -50.13
C PRO A 10 -27.30 -22.44 -50.11
N VAL A 11 -26.78 -22.62 -48.90
CA VAL A 11 -25.82 -23.63 -48.37
C VAL A 11 -24.82 -24.26 -49.36
N GLY A 12 -23.54 -24.12 -49.04
CA GLY A 12 -22.46 -24.90 -49.63
C GLY A 12 -21.24 -24.97 -48.71
N LEU A 13 -21.09 -26.14 -48.10
CA LEU A 13 -19.95 -26.58 -47.28
C LEU A 13 -18.75 -26.85 -48.20
N ALA A 14 -17.58 -26.30 -47.88
CA ALA A 14 -16.33 -26.76 -48.50
C ALA A 14 -15.18 -26.81 -47.44
N LEU A 15 -14.81 -28.03 -47.15
CA LEU A 15 -13.57 -28.41 -46.46
C LEU A 15 -12.38 -28.11 -47.37
N VAL A 16 -11.33 -27.46 -46.81
CA VAL A 16 -10.00 -27.48 -47.43
C VAL A 16 -8.98 -27.78 -46.35
N LEU A 17 -8.27 -28.90 -46.54
CA LEU A 17 -7.04 -29.28 -45.83
C LEU A 17 -5.93 -28.26 -46.10
N ALA A 18 -5.19 -27.88 -45.09
CA ALA A 18 -3.93 -27.20 -45.25
C ALA A 18 -2.80 -27.95 -44.54
N LEU A 19 -1.75 -28.12 -45.29
CA LEU A 19 -0.53 -28.82 -44.93
C LEU A 19 0.27 -28.11 -43.82
N VAL A 20 0.87 -28.94 -42.98
CA VAL A 20 1.85 -28.63 -41.97
C VAL A 20 3.18 -28.28 -42.64
N THR A 21 3.76 -27.13 -42.28
CA THR A 21 5.22 -26.92 -42.34
C THR A 21 5.72 -26.63 -40.95
N ALA A 22 6.52 -27.58 -40.45
CA ALA A 22 7.25 -27.43 -39.19
C ALA A 22 8.38 -26.42 -39.38
N GLY A 23 8.35 -25.36 -38.58
CA GLY A 23 9.46 -24.45 -38.35
C GLY A 23 9.73 -24.38 -36.88
N CYS A 24 10.84 -24.98 -36.43
CA CYS A 24 11.34 -24.85 -35.08
C CYS A 24 11.72 -23.41 -34.80
N ASN A 25 11.08 -22.81 -33.79
CA ASN A 25 11.67 -21.72 -33.05
C ASN A 25 11.38 -21.93 -31.58
N ALA A 26 12.47 -22.07 -30.82
CA ALA A 26 12.45 -22.36 -29.41
C ALA A 26 12.14 -21.09 -28.59
N ASN A 27 11.35 -21.28 -27.56
CA ASN A 27 11.28 -20.51 -26.31
C ASN A 27 11.04 -19.00 -26.39
N SER A 28 9.78 -18.65 -26.46
CA SER A 28 9.24 -17.57 -25.65
C SER A 28 8.04 -18.14 -24.88
N GLN A 29 8.28 -18.68 -23.69
CA GLN A 29 7.22 -18.88 -22.71
C GLN A 29 6.80 -17.49 -22.23
N SER A 30 5.77 -16.95 -22.86
CA SER A 30 4.91 -15.98 -22.19
C SER A 30 4.30 -16.71 -21.01
N THR A 31 4.84 -16.52 -19.83
CA THR A 31 4.15 -16.87 -18.59
C THR A 31 2.90 -15.99 -18.54
N GLU A 32 1.78 -16.52 -19.01
CA GLU A 32 0.49 -15.99 -18.59
C GLU A 32 0.52 -15.89 -17.06
N PRO A 33 0.08 -14.75 -16.47
CA PRO A 33 -0.09 -14.69 -15.04
C PRO A 33 -1.03 -15.83 -14.66
N THR A 34 -0.56 -16.75 -13.83
CA THR A 34 -1.39 -17.78 -13.22
C THR A 34 -2.57 -17.05 -12.60
N LYS A 35 -3.74 -17.16 -13.23
CA LYS A 35 -4.99 -16.73 -12.61
C LYS A 35 -5.09 -17.50 -11.31
N ASP A 36 -4.84 -16.81 -10.20
CA ASP A 36 -5.24 -17.30 -8.90
C ASP A 36 -6.72 -17.64 -9.01
N LYS A 37 -7.06 -18.90 -8.76
CA LYS A 37 -8.44 -19.40 -8.85
C LYS A 37 -9.32 -18.90 -7.69
N ASN A 38 -8.97 -17.79 -7.05
CA ASN A 38 -9.75 -17.18 -5.99
C ASN A 38 -10.70 -16.14 -6.58
N ALA A 39 -11.95 -16.48 -6.44
CA ALA A 39 -13.19 -15.82 -6.80
C ALA A 39 -13.08 -14.34 -7.21
N THR A 40 -13.44 -14.05 -8.46
CA THR A 40 -13.62 -12.70 -9.03
C THR A 40 -14.77 -11.90 -8.38
N ALA A 41 -15.57 -12.54 -7.52
CA ALA A 41 -16.64 -11.91 -6.75
C ALA A 41 -16.58 -12.37 -5.30
N LEU A 42 -16.82 -11.43 -4.36
CA LEU A 42 -16.93 -11.77 -2.95
C LEU A 42 -18.15 -12.69 -2.73
N GLU A 43 -17.93 -13.76 -1.99
CA GLU A 43 -19.01 -14.65 -1.58
C GLU A 43 -19.85 -13.99 -0.49
N SER A 44 -21.14 -14.31 -0.47
CA SER A 44 -22.00 -13.96 0.66
C SER A 44 -21.50 -14.69 1.91
N VAL A 45 -21.24 -13.95 2.98
CA VAL A 45 -20.75 -14.51 4.23
C VAL A 45 -21.88 -14.80 5.19
N PRO A 46 -21.91 -16.00 5.83
CA PRO A 46 -22.90 -16.30 6.84
C PRO A 46 -22.71 -15.39 8.06
N LYS A 47 -23.80 -15.09 8.75
CA LYS A 47 -23.77 -14.46 10.07
C LYS A 47 -23.60 -15.53 11.15
N GLY A 48 -23.12 -15.12 12.29
CA GLY A 48 -22.81 -16.03 13.39
C GLY A 48 -21.33 -16.33 13.46
N GLN A 49 -20.95 -17.33 14.21
CA GLN A 49 -19.58 -17.77 14.41
C GLN A 49 -18.64 -16.73 15.06
N THR A 50 -17.50 -17.21 15.53
CA THR A 50 -16.42 -16.39 16.07
C THR A 50 -15.24 -16.41 15.07
N LEU A 51 -14.75 -15.24 14.73
CA LEU A 51 -13.48 -15.06 14.02
C LEU A 51 -12.36 -14.94 15.07
N HIS A 52 -11.30 -15.70 14.94
CA HIS A 52 -10.08 -15.53 15.73
C HIS A 52 -9.04 -14.75 14.92
N TYR A 53 -8.44 -13.74 15.55
CA TYR A 53 -7.34 -13.01 14.97
C TYR A 53 -6.07 -13.23 15.79
N LEU A 54 -5.07 -13.87 15.19
CA LEU A 54 -3.81 -14.20 15.85
C LEU A 54 -2.77 -13.12 15.54
N SER A 55 -2.50 -12.22 16.49
CA SER A 55 -1.56 -11.13 16.32
C SER A 55 -0.20 -11.42 16.95
N ARG A 56 0.87 -11.19 16.16
CA ARG A 56 2.23 -11.16 16.70
C ARG A 56 2.54 -9.86 17.46
N ARG A 57 1.72 -8.82 17.32
CA ARG A 57 1.88 -7.56 18.03
C ARG A 57 1.26 -7.65 19.42
N ALA A 58 2.03 -7.27 20.45
CA ALA A 58 1.52 -7.16 21.81
C ALA A 58 0.76 -5.85 22.06
N ASN A 59 1.11 -4.78 21.33
CA ASN A 59 0.53 -3.45 21.49
C ASN A 59 -0.49 -3.16 20.38
N GLU A 60 -1.54 -3.97 20.27
CA GLU A 60 -2.71 -3.61 19.46
C GLU A 60 -3.53 -2.56 20.20
N SER A 61 -4.11 -1.63 19.47
CA SER A 61 -4.96 -0.58 20.00
C SER A 61 -6.01 -0.19 18.96
N PHE A 62 -7.13 0.33 19.42
CA PHE A 62 -8.17 0.92 18.57
C PHE A 62 -8.11 2.47 18.62
N GLU A 63 -6.96 3.04 19.01
CA GLU A 63 -6.71 4.48 18.95
C GLU A 63 -6.52 4.93 17.51
N THR A 64 -7.28 5.94 17.11
CA THR A 64 -7.29 6.48 15.75
C THR A 64 -6.34 7.65 15.56
N ALA A 65 -6.06 8.41 16.64
CA ALA A 65 -5.32 9.67 16.57
C ALA A 65 -3.85 9.49 16.17
N ASN A 66 -3.22 8.37 16.53
CA ASN A 66 -1.80 8.08 16.24
C ASN A 66 -1.60 6.83 15.37
N ALA A 67 -2.59 6.39 14.63
CA ALA A 67 -2.47 5.25 13.75
C ALA A 67 -1.47 5.54 12.61
N GLN A 68 -0.43 4.71 12.51
CA GLN A 68 0.67 4.89 11.56
C GLN A 68 0.38 4.39 10.15
N MET A 69 -0.63 3.52 9.98
CA MET A 69 -0.94 2.91 8.69
C MET A 69 -2.42 3.03 8.39
N VAL A 70 -2.73 3.60 7.23
CA VAL A 70 -4.12 3.70 6.73
C VAL A 70 -4.82 2.33 6.67
N PRO A 71 -4.17 1.24 6.27
CA PRO A 71 -4.84 -0.04 6.13
C PRO A 71 -4.86 -0.89 7.40
N THR A 72 -4.86 -0.33 8.59
CA THR A 72 -5.11 -1.13 9.79
C THR A 72 -6.58 -1.57 9.79
N SER A 73 -6.85 -2.71 9.13
CA SER A 73 -8.20 -3.25 8.94
C SER A 73 -8.93 -3.40 10.27
N ARG A 74 -8.20 -3.72 11.33
CA ARG A 74 -8.74 -3.87 12.68
C ARG A 74 -9.35 -2.59 13.25
N LEU A 75 -8.71 -1.45 13.05
CA LEU A 75 -9.31 -0.15 13.39
C LEU A 75 -10.62 0.07 12.65
N ARG A 76 -10.68 -0.37 11.38
CA ARG A 76 -11.84 -0.20 10.52
C ARG A 76 -13.00 -1.17 10.85
N TRP A 77 -12.80 -2.18 11.68
CA TRP A 77 -13.89 -2.94 12.28
C TRP A 77 -14.67 -2.10 13.30
N VAL A 78 -13.98 -1.21 14.02
CA VAL A 78 -14.52 -0.41 15.12
C VAL A 78 -14.87 1.00 14.65
N HIS A 79 -14.07 1.57 13.75
CA HIS A 79 -14.19 2.95 13.30
C HIS A 79 -14.49 3.06 11.81
N ARG A 80 -15.21 4.12 11.45
CA ARG A 80 -15.48 4.53 10.07
C ARG A 80 -14.93 5.94 9.86
N GLY A 81 -14.47 6.24 8.62
CA GLY A 81 -14.07 7.58 8.20
C GLY A 81 -15.14 8.25 7.33
N LEU A 82 -14.88 9.45 6.85
CA LEU A 82 -15.73 10.12 5.85
C LEU A 82 -15.78 9.33 4.55
N THR A 83 -14.63 8.87 4.08
CA THR A 83 -14.45 7.96 2.95
C THR A 83 -13.75 6.68 3.39
N SER A 84 -13.69 5.69 2.53
CA SER A 84 -13.03 4.42 2.79
C SER A 84 -12.53 3.76 1.50
N TRP A 85 -11.79 2.67 1.65
CA TRP A 85 -11.25 1.91 0.54
C TRP A 85 -12.05 0.63 0.33
N GLN A 86 -12.47 0.42 -0.91
CA GLN A 86 -13.01 -0.86 -1.34
C GLN A 86 -11.95 -1.59 -2.16
N THR A 87 -11.60 -2.79 -1.72
CA THR A 87 -10.53 -3.60 -2.32
C THR A 87 -11.11 -4.88 -2.91
N PHE A 88 -10.45 -5.38 -3.94
CA PHE A 88 -10.87 -6.54 -4.71
C PHE A 88 -9.69 -7.51 -4.89
N PRO A 89 -9.95 -8.81 -5.12
CA PRO A 89 -8.88 -9.78 -5.38
C PRO A 89 -8.07 -9.50 -6.65
N ASP A 90 -8.70 -8.91 -7.67
CA ASP A 90 -8.20 -8.83 -9.05
C ASP A 90 -8.34 -7.45 -9.70
N LYS A 91 -8.64 -6.41 -8.93
CA LYS A 91 -8.83 -5.05 -9.42
C LYS A 91 -8.12 -4.05 -8.52
N ASP A 92 -7.94 -2.85 -9.06
CA ASP A 92 -7.42 -1.73 -8.29
C ASP A 92 -8.34 -1.37 -7.12
N THR A 93 -7.73 -0.93 -6.03
CA THR A 93 -8.44 -0.38 -4.89
C THR A 93 -9.06 0.95 -5.25
N ILE A 94 -10.31 1.14 -4.91
CA ILE A 94 -11.06 2.37 -5.18
C ILE A 94 -11.45 3.09 -3.89
N LEU A 95 -11.50 4.41 -3.98
CA LEU A 95 -12.06 5.26 -2.95
C LEU A 95 -13.58 5.28 -3.05
N VAL A 96 -14.25 5.10 -1.92
CA VAL A 96 -15.72 5.12 -1.83
C VAL A 96 -16.19 5.96 -0.64
N PRO A 97 -17.41 6.55 -0.69
CA PRO A 97 -17.98 7.19 0.49
C PRO A 97 -18.24 6.15 1.61
N ASP A 98 -17.98 6.52 2.88
CA ASP A 98 -18.23 5.69 4.05
C ASP A 98 -19.29 6.34 4.95
N LEU A 99 -18.93 7.22 5.89
CA LEU A 99 -19.90 8.01 6.64
C LEU A 99 -20.51 9.15 5.79
N ALA A 100 -19.73 9.68 4.84
CA ALA A 100 -20.20 10.72 3.93
C ALA A 100 -21.10 10.14 2.82
N THR A 101 -21.89 11.00 2.19
CA THR A 101 -22.78 10.67 1.05
C THR A 101 -22.01 10.49 -0.25
N ASP A 102 -20.87 11.16 -0.38
CA ASP A 102 -19.97 11.15 -1.53
C ASP A 102 -18.50 11.21 -1.07
N THR A 103 -17.58 11.29 -2.01
CA THR A 103 -16.14 11.37 -1.72
C THR A 103 -15.63 12.78 -1.49
N GLY A 104 -16.52 13.76 -1.31
CA GLY A 104 -16.22 15.16 -1.14
C GLY A 104 -16.30 15.97 -2.44
N THR A 105 -16.66 17.24 -2.31
CA THR A 105 -16.78 18.17 -3.42
C THR A 105 -15.93 19.41 -3.20
N THR A 106 -15.41 19.98 -4.29
CA THR A 106 -14.63 21.23 -4.32
C THR A 106 -15.00 22.02 -5.56
N ASP A 107 -15.02 23.35 -5.46
CA ASP A 107 -15.30 24.28 -6.55
C ASP A 107 -14.17 25.31 -6.77
N ASP A 108 -13.13 25.27 -5.95
CA ASP A 108 -11.99 26.19 -5.96
C ASP A 108 -10.64 25.51 -6.25
N GLY A 109 -10.68 24.37 -6.95
CA GLY A 109 -9.48 23.64 -7.34
C GLY A 109 -8.83 22.88 -6.19
N GLY A 110 -9.59 22.45 -5.19
CA GLY A 110 -9.10 21.60 -4.12
C GLY A 110 -8.54 22.34 -2.90
N LYS A 111 -8.84 23.62 -2.76
CA LYS A 111 -8.53 24.40 -1.55
C LYS A 111 -9.59 24.26 -0.46
N THR A 112 -10.85 24.14 -0.87
CA THR A 112 -11.98 23.95 0.04
C THR A 112 -12.69 22.67 -0.33
N TRP A 113 -12.92 21.81 0.65
CA TRP A 113 -13.60 20.52 0.46
C TRP A 113 -14.81 20.41 1.37
N THR A 114 -15.96 20.06 0.78
CA THR A 114 -17.21 19.87 1.50
C THR A 114 -17.59 18.39 1.57
N PHE A 115 -18.00 17.93 2.75
CA PHE A 115 -18.54 16.60 2.97
C PHE A 115 -19.87 16.68 3.69
N THR A 116 -20.83 15.82 3.28
CA THR A 116 -22.13 15.69 3.94
C THR A 116 -22.26 14.27 4.50
N LEU A 117 -22.57 14.14 5.78
CA LEU A 117 -22.79 12.84 6.42
C LEU A 117 -24.13 12.23 6.00
N LYS A 118 -24.18 10.90 5.93
CA LYS A 118 -25.42 10.13 5.75
C LYS A 118 -26.34 10.33 6.95
N GLU A 119 -27.63 10.25 6.71
CA GLU A 119 -28.64 10.36 7.76
C GLU A 119 -28.72 9.12 8.67
N GLY A 120 -29.07 9.32 9.93
CA GLY A 120 -29.38 8.25 10.89
C GLY A 120 -28.20 7.40 11.32
N LEU A 121 -26.95 7.89 11.13
CA LEU A 121 -25.74 7.26 11.64
C LEU A 121 -25.70 7.35 13.17
N LYS A 122 -25.28 6.25 13.82
CA LYS A 122 -25.19 6.16 15.27
C LYS A 122 -23.90 5.50 15.72
N PHE A 123 -23.42 5.94 16.87
CA PHE A 123 -22.41 5.24 17.64
C PHE A 123 -22.95 3.98 18.33
N SER A 124 -22.04 3.16 18.87
CA SER A 124 -22.38 1.92 19.59
C SER A 124 -23.19 2.16 20.87
N ASP A 125 -23.08 3.31 21.49
CA ASP A 125 -23.88 3.72 22.64
C ASP A 125 -25.29 4.26 22.28
N GLY A 126 -25.57 4.37 20.97
CA GLY A 126 -26.86 4.83 20.43
C GLY A 126 -26.94 6.34 20.18
N SER A 127 -25.94 7.12 20.58
CA SER A 127 -25.86 8.55 20.27
C SER A 127 -25.69 8.78 18.75
N PRO A 128 -26.21 9.87 18.19
CA PRO A 128 -26.02 10.20 16.78
C PRO A 128 -24.54 10.52 16.48
N ILE A 129 -24.08 10.19 15.28
CA ILE A 129 -22.78 10.64 14.76
C ILE A 129 -23.01 11.96 14.04
N THR A 130 -22.30 13.01 14.46
CA THR A 130 -22.42 14.35 13.93
C THR A 130 -21.11 14.84 13.29
N ALA A 131 -21.21 15.93 12.51
CA ALA A 131 -20.05 16.64 11.97
C ALA A 131 -19.09 17.14 13.06
N GLN A 132 -19.63 17.50 14.25
CA GLN A 132 -18.83 17.91 15.39
C GLN A 132 -17.96 16.75 15.94
N ASP A 133 -18.46 15.51 15.93
CA ASP A 133 -17.70 14.34 16.39
C ASP A 133 -16.55 14.01 15.42
N VAL A 134 -16.75 14.21 14.10
CA VAL A 134 -15.69 14.08 13.10
C VAL A 134 -14.63 15.15 13.32
N LYS A 135 -15.03 16.41 13.47
CA LYS A 135 -14.10 17.51 13.78
C LYS A 135 -13.28 17.20 15.03
N TYR A 136 -13.92 16.81 16.11
CA TYR A 136 -13.24 16.50 17.38
C TYR A 136 -12.27 15.33 17.23
N GLY A 137 -12.63 14.26 16.53
CA GLY A 137 -11.75 13.13 16.25
C GLY A 137 -10.47 13.56 15.52
N ILE A 138 -10.60 14.46 14.52
CA ILE A 138 -9.46 15.02 13.80
C ILE A 138 -8.61 15.91 14.72
N GLU A 139 -9.25 16.81 15.47
CA GLU A 139 -8.56 17.72 16.40
C GLU A 139 -7.74 16.96 17.45
N ARG A 140 -8.23 15.83 17.97
CA ARG A 140 -7.50 14.95 18.90
C ARG A 140 -6.13 14.54 18.35
N SER A 141 -6.04 14.24 17.07
CA SER A 141 -4.81 13.72 16.46
C SER A 141 -3.63 14.71 16.48
N PHE A 142 -3.91 15.99 16.72
CA PHE A 142 -2.89 17.02 16.83
C PHE A 142 -2.23 17.08 18.21
N ALA A 143 -2.87 16.49 19.24
CA ALA A 143 -2.37 16.60 20.59
C ALA A 143 -0.99 15.91 20.74
N PRO A 144 -0.05 16.55 21.50
CA PRO A 144 1.32 16.04 21.65
C PRO A 144 1.41 14.64 22.26
N MET A 145 0.40 14.20 23.00
CA MET A 145 0.33 12.85 23.55
C MET A 145 0.14 11.78 22.48
N PHE A 146 -0.39 12.13 21.31
CA PHE A 146 -0.58 11.25 20.15
C PHE A 146 0.53 11.47 19.12
N GLN A 147 1.76 11.16 19.50
CA GLN A 147 2.89 11.21 18.58
C GLN A 147 2.89 10.04 17.61
N GLY A 148 3.39 10.29 16.41
CA GLY A 148 3.34 9.33 15.31
C GLY A 148 2.05 9.44 14.51
N GLY A 149 1.80 8.44 13.67
CA GLY A 149 0.66 8.44 12.75
C GLY A 149 0.91 9.23 11.46
N LEU A 150 -0.04 9.12 10.55
CA LEU A 150 0.00 9.82 9.27
C LEU A 150 -0.46 11.27 9.47
N GLY A 151 0.44 12.21 9.29
CA GLY A 151 0.26 13.61 9.63
C GLY A 151 -0.09 14.55 8.47
N TYR A 152 -0.50 14.05 7.30
CA TYR A 152 -0.80 14.88 6.12
C TYR A 152 -1.73 16.05 6.42
N HIS A 153 -2.80 15.82 7.18
CA HIS A 153 -3.77 16.86 7.54
C HIS A 153 -3.18 17.96 8.40
N LYS A 154 -2.16 17.65 9.21
CA LYS A 154 -1.52 18.62 10.12
C LYS A 154 -0.83 19.75 9.36
N THR A 155 -0.28 19.46 8.19
CA THR A 155 0.39 20.44 7.32
C THR A 155 -0.51 21.00 6.23
N LEU A 156 -1.61 20.32 5.91
CA LEU A 156 -2.53 20.73 4.84
C LEU A 156 -3.65 21.64 5.35
N LEU A 157 -4.15 21.46 6.57
CA LEU A 157 -5.20 22.33 7.13
C LEU A 157 -4.61 23.69 7.50
N VAL A 158 -5.34 24.77 7.20
CA VAL A 158 -4.94 26.12 7.60
C VAL A 158 -4.79 26.19 9.12
N GLY A 159 -3.64 26.66 9.61
CA GLY A 159 -3.34 26.74 11.04
C GLY A 159 -3.03 25.40 11.72
N GLY A 160 -2.99 24.29 10.95
CA GLY A 160 -2.72 22.98 11.52
C GLY A 160 -1.32 22.81 12.11
N THR A 161 -0.30 23.50 11.56
CA THR A 161 1.08 23.45 12.07
C THR A 161 1.25 24.05 13.47
N ASP A 162 0.33 24.94 13.86
CA ASP A 162 0.39 25.67 15.14
C ASP A 162 -0.68 25.19 16.15
N TYR A 163 -1.38 24.11 15.81
CA TYR A 163 -2.47 23.56 16.60
C TYR A 163 -2.03 22.31 17.37
N ASP A 164 -2.24 22.31 18.68
CA ASP A 164 -1.80 21.27 19.62
C ASP A 164 -2.97 20.39 20.14
N GLY A 165 -4.11 20.42 19.47
CA GLY A 165 -5.27 19.61 19.85
C GLY A 165 -6.30 20.37 20.71
N PRO A 166 -7.42 19.73 21.07
CA PRO A 166 -8.57 20.39 21.67
C PRO A 166 -8.49 20.51 23.21
N TYR A 167 -7.50 19.91 23.85
CA TYR A 167 -7.48 19.72 25.31
C TYR A 167 -7.19 20.99 26.12
N ASP A 168 -6.63 22.02 25.48
CA ASP A 168 -6.42 23.35 26.08
C ASP A 168 -7.53 24.35 25.72
N GLY A 169 -8.62 23.90 25.10
CA GLY A 169 -9.76 24.70 24.68
C GLY A 169 -9.59 25.45 23.36
N LYS A 170 -8.45 25.26 22.66
CA LYS A 170 -8.28 25.79 21.32
C LYS A 170 -9.13 25.03 20.30
N LYS A 171 -9.45 25.69 19.20
CA LYS A 171 -10.22 25.13 18.07
C LYS A 171 -9.42 25.29 16.78
N LEU A 172 -9.59 24.32 15.87
CA LEU A 172 -9.05 24.39 14.53
C LEU A 172 -10.14 24.90 13.57
N ASP A 173 -10.13 26.20 13.29
CA ASP A 173 -11.18 26.88 12.51
C ASP A 173 -11.21 26.43 11.05
N SER A 174 -10.12 25.86 10.53
CA SER A 174 -10.07 25.30 9.17
C SER A 174 -10.92 24.04 8.99
N ILE A 175 -11.48 23.49 10.07
CA ILE A 175 -12.53 22.48 10.02
C ILE A 175 -13.83 23.15 10.46
N GLU A 176 -14.61 23.61 9.49
CA GLU A 176 -15.88 24.28 9.74
C GLU A 176 -17.02 23.26 9.85
N VAL A 177 -17.78 23.32 10.92
CA VAL A 177 -19.02 22.57 11.11
C VAL A 177 -20.17 23.50 10.76
N VAL A 178 -20.81 23.26 9.60
CA VAL A 178 -21.91 24.08 9.08
C VAL A 178 -23.21 23.72 9.79
N ASP A 179 -23.45 22.42 9.97
CA ASP A 179 -24.56 21.84 10.71
C ASP A 179 -24.21 20.42 11.18
N ASP A 180 -25.14 19.68 11.79
CA ASP A 180 -24.88 18.34 12.32
C ASP A 180 -24.40 17.32 11.28
N HIS A 181 -24.62 17.58 9.99
CA HIS A 181 -24.28 16.66 8.91
C HIS A 181 -23.25 17.22 7.92
N LYS A 182 -22.84 18.48 8.02
CA LYS A 182 -22.01 19.11 6.99
C LYS A 182 -20.73 19.70 7.55
N LEU A 183 -19.61 19.29 6.96
CA LEU A 183 -18.25 19.77 7.24
C LEU A 183 -17.65 20.44 6.01
N VAL A 184 -16.88 21.50 6.25
CA VAL A 184 -16.04 22.16 5.26
C VAL A 184 -14.60 22.20 5.77
N PHE A 185 -13.67 21.76 4.94
CA PHE A 185 -12.23 21.78 5.20
C PHE A 185 -11.55 22.87 4.39
N HIS A 186 -10.80 23.74 5.03
CA HIS A 186 -10.02 24.79 4.40
C HIS A 186 -8.54 24.43 4.39
N LEU A 187 -7.97 24.20 3.20
CA LEU A 187 -6.60 23.79 3.03
C LEU A 187 -5.67 24.97 2.75
N ALA A 188 -4.45 24.91 3.27
CA ALA A 188 -3.42 25.93 3.07
C ALA A 188 -2.98 26.04 1.59
N ARG A 189 -3.16 25.00 0.81
CA ARG A 189 -2.87 24.94 -0.63
C ARG A 189 -3.83 23.98 -1.34
N PRO A 190 -4.01 24.10 -2.66
CA PRO A 190 -4.76 23.11 -3.43
C PRO A 190 -4.23 21.69 -3.20
N PHE A 191 -5.14 20.74 -2.99
CA PHE A 191 -4.77 19.35 -2.74
C PHE A 191 -5.87 18.39 -3.21
N GLY A 192 -5.71 17.82 -4.41
CA GLY A 192 -6.69 16.96 -5.05
C GLY A 192 -6.86 15.59 -4.39
N ASN A 193 -5.85 15.11 -3.65
CA ASN A 193 -5.92 13.83 -2.94
C ASN A 193 -6.59 13.91 -1.56
N TRP A 194 -7.22 15.03 -1.19
CA TRP A 194 -7.92 15.18 0.09
C TRP A 194 -8.94 14.08 0.38
N PRO A 195 -9.71 13.58 -0.61
CA PRO A 195 -10.60 12.44 -0.41
C PRO A 195 -9.91 11.16 0.12
N TRP A 196 -8.63 10.93 -0.23
CA TRP A 196 -7.84 9.84 0.33
C TRP A 196 -7.39 10.13 1.76
N ILE A 197 -7.07 11.38 2.08
CA ILE A 197 -6.63 11.79 3.41
C ILE A 197 -7.75 11.61 4.43
N VAL A 198 -8.99 11.97 4.10
CA VAL A 198 -10.14 11.83 5.00
C VAL A 198 -10.58 10.36 5.20
N SER A 199 -9.95 9.41 4.53
CA SER A 199 -10.11 7.98 4.80
C SER A 199 -9.17 7.45 5.90
N MET A 200 -8.23 8.29 6.36
CA MET A 200 -7.27 7.93 7.40
C MET A 200 -7.94 7.77 8.77
N PRO A 201 -7.40 6.93 9.66
CA PRO A 201 -8.01 6.70 10.98
C PRO A 201 -8.25 7.97 11.80
N ALA A 202 -7.39 8.96 11.70
CA ALA A 202 -7.54 10.25 12.41
C ALA A 202 -8.84 11.01 12.06
N PHE A 203 -9.51 10.65 10.96
CA PHE A 203 -10.78 11.23 10.53
C PHE A 203 -12.01 10.46 11.03
N ALA A 204 -11.81 9.47 11.89
CA ALA A 204 -12.92 8.79 12.53
C ALA A 204 -13.61 9.71 13.56
N PRO A 205 -14.96 9.70 13.64
CA PRO A 205 -15.67 10.48 14.61
C PRO A 205 -15.41 9.97 16.02
N VAL A 206 -15.22 10.90 16.96
CA VAL A 206 -15.06 10.63 18.39
C VAL A 206 -16.01 11.55 19.15
N PRO A 207 -16.96 11.01 19.96
CA PRO A 207 -17.79 11.86 20.80
C PRO A 207 -16.97 12.44 21.95
N ALA A 208 -16.84 13.78 21.98
CA ALA A 208 -16.00 14.48 22.96
C ALA A 208 -16.34 14.11 24.42
N ALA A 209 -17.64 13.86 24.71
CA ALA A 209 -18.09 13.47 26.03
C ALA A 209 -17.55 12.09 26.49
N ALA A 210 -17.18 11.22 25.56
CA ALA A 210 -16.62 9.90 25.85
C ALA A 210 -15.09 9.92 26.02
N ASP A 211 -14.42 10.98 25.55
CA ASP A 211 -12.95 11.12 25.61
C ASP A 211 -12.46 11.68 26.95
N THR A 212 -12.91 11.06 28.05
CA THR A 212 -12.56 11.51 29.41
C THR A 212 -11.17 11.10 29.87
N LYS A 213 -10.57 10.12 29.19
CA LYS A 213 -9.20 9.62 29.42
C LYS A 213 -8.52 9.38 28.08
N PRO A 214 -8.01 10.44 27.43
CA PRO A 214 -7.50 10.36 26.06
C PRO A 214 -6.46 9.28 25.83
N GLU A 215 -5.55 9.06 26.81
CA GLU A 215 -4.43 8.11 26.68
C GLU A 215 -4.90 6.65 26.61
N THR A 216 -6.10 6.35 27.09
CA THR A 216 -6.67 4.99 27.11
C THR A 216 -7.98 4.87 26.33
N TYR A 217 -8.41 5.93 25.65
CA TYR A 217 -9.65 5.91 24.85
C TYR A 217 -9.68 4.74 23.85
N GLY A 218 -8.54 4.45 23.18
CA GLY A 218 -8.42 3.38 22.22
C GLY A 218 -8.54 1.95 22.80
N GLU A 219 -8.61 1.78 24.12
CA GLU A 219 -8.87 0.47 24.74
C GLU A 219 -10.37 0.12 24.75
N HIS A 220 -11.23 1.13 24.88
CA HIS A 220 -12.69 1.00 24.87
C HIS A 220 -13.37 2.16 24.14
N PRO A 221 -13.10 2.35 22.83
CA PRO A 221 -13.66 3.48 22.10
C PRO A 221 -15.16 3.31 21.86
N VAL A 222 -15.87 4.42 21.73
CA VAL A 222 -17.24 4.42 21.24
C VAL A 222 -17.22 4.20 19.73
N ALA A 223 -17.72 3.05 19.29
CA ALA A 223 -17.55 2.57 17.92
C ALA A 223 -18.55 3.20 16.95
N SER A 224 -18.07 3.56 15.75
CA SER A 224 -18.90 3.94 14.60
C SER A 224 -19.03 2.81 13.56
N GLY A 225 -18.21 1.77 13.66
CA GLY A 225 -18.18 0.60 12.77
C GLY A 225 -19.07 -0.55 13.22
N PRO A 226 -18.98 -1.69 12.50
CA PRO A 226 -19.84 -2.86 12.77
C PRO A 226 -19.56 -3.59 14.08
N TYR A 227 -18.43 -3.34 14.72
CA TYR A 227 -18.05 -3.97 15.99
C TYR A 227 -17.69 -2.94 17.04
N GLN A 228 -17.90 -3.30 18.30
CA GLN A 228 -17.50 -2.55 19.48
C GLN A 228 -16.59 -3.40 20.36
N VAL A 229 -15.66 -2.78 21.08
CA VAL A 229 -14.76 -3.46 22.00
C VAL A 229 -15.49 -3.71 23.31
N THR A 230 -15.76 -4.98 23.62
CA THR A 230 -16.47 -5.38 24.87
C THR A 230 -15.51 -5.84 25.97
N SER A 231 -14.28 -6.20 25.61
CA SER A 231 -13.21 -6.54 26.56
C SER A 231 -11.85 -6.20 25.95
N PHE A 232 -11.00 -5.59 26.75
CA PHE A 232 -9.61 -5.29 26.37
C PHE A 232 -8.65 -5.62 27.51
N ARG A 233 -7.71 -6.53 27.24
CA ARG A 233 -6.61 -6.89 28.15
C ARG A 233 -5.30 -6.60 27.42
N LYS A 234 -4.69 -5.48 27.75
CA LYS A 234 -3.47 -4.98 27.10
C LYS A 234 -2.39 -6.07 26.99
N GLY A 235 -1.83 -6.22 25.83
CA GLY A 235 -0.77 -7.19 25.53
C GLY A 235 -1.21 -8.65 25.46
N SER A 236 -2.50 -8.95 25.63
CA SER A 236 -3.04 -10.30 25.69
C SER A 236 -4.21 -10.53 24.73
N GLN A 237 -5.34 -9.87 24.94
CA GLN A 237 -6.54 -10.18 24.17
C GLN A 237 -7.50 -8.99 24.11
N ALA A 238 -8.15 -8.81 22.95
CA ALA A 238 -9.37 -8.00 22.85
C ALA A 238 -10.53 -8.85 22.34
N VAL A 239 -11.74 -8.51 22.79
CA VAL A 239 -12.98 -9.12 22.30
C VAL A 239 -13.84 -8.03 21.70
N LEU A 240 -14.26 -8.24 20.46
CA LEU A 240 -15.17 -7.37 19.75
C LEU A 240 -16.47 -8.12 19.50
N GLU A 241 -17.58 -7.44 19.73
CA GLU A 241 -18.93 -7.95 19.45
C GLU A 241 -19.66 -6.98 18.52
N ARG A 242 -20.75 -7.44 17.90
CA ARG A 242 -21.51 -6.60 16.98
C ARG A 242 -21.96 -5.30 17.64
N ASN A 243 -21.77 -4.20 16.93
CA ASN A 243 -22.41 -2.93 17.26
C ASN A 243 -23.90 -2.99 16.86
N PRO A 244 -24.85 -2.96 17.80
CA PRO A 244 -26.27 -3.09 17.50
C PRO A 244 -26.85 -1.89 16.72
N ASN A 245 -26.14 -0.76 16.73
CA ASN A 245 -26.57 0.47 16.09
C ASN A 245 -25.98 0.66 14.69
N TRP A 246 -25.03 -0.21 14.28
CA TRP A 246 -24.49 -0.18 12.93
C TRP A 246 -25.48 -0.75 11.91
N LYS A 247 -25.62 -0.07 10.77
CA LYS A 247 -26.51 -0.46 9.68
C LYS A 247 -25.74 -0.81 8.42
N ALA A 248 -25.93 -2.04 7.93
CA ALA A 248 -25.23 -2.54 6.74
C ALA A 248 -25.57 -1.77 5.45
N ASP A 249 -26.79 -1.23 5.35
CA ASP A 249 -27.22 -0.43 4.19
C ASP A 249 -26.52 0.93 4.06
N THR A 250 -25.86 1.37 5.13
CA THR A 250 -25.02 2.59 5.10
C THR A 250 -23.55 2.32 4.79
N ASP A 251 -23.14 1.05 4.68
CA ASP A 251 -21.73 0.63 4.61
C ASP A 251 -21.49 -0.34 3.45
N GLN A 252 -20.80 0.11 2.43
CA GLN A 252 -20.50 -0.71 1.24
C GLN A 252 -19.13 -1.41 1.31
N VAL A 253 -18.42 -1.28 2.44
CA VAL A 253 -17.03 -1.76 2.58
C VAL A 253 -16.95 -2.99 3.47
N ARG A 254 -17.78 -3.06 4.54
CA ARG A 254 -17.70 -4.08 5.59
C ARG A 254 -18.87 -5.05 5.49
N LEU A 255 -18.57 -6.34 5.34
CA LEU A 255 -19.63 -7.38 5.31
C LEU A 255 -20.10 -7.79 6.71
N ALA A 256 -19.25 -7.65 7.72
CA ALA A 256 -19.53 -7.98 9.11
C ALA A 256 -20.19 -9.37 9.27
N GLY A 257 -19.56 -10.44 8.75
CA GLY A 257 -20.04 -11.82 8.84
C GLY A 257 -20.04 -12.36 10.27
N PRO A 258 -18.90 -12.40 10.99
CA PRO A 258 -18.81 -12.93 12.35
C PRO A 258 -19.66 -12.15 13.35
N ASP A 259 -20.22 -12.83 14.39
CA ASP A 259 -20.89 -12.15 15.50
C ASP A 259 -19.90 -11.66 16.55
N LYS A 260 -18.74 -12.30 16.60
CA LYS A 260 -17.68 -12.04 17.56
C LYS A 260 -16.32 -12.15 16.91
N ILE A 261 -15.40 -11.28 17.32
CA ILE A 261 -13.98 -11.34 16.94
C ILE A 261 -13.18 -11.43 18.23
N VAL A 262 -12.32 -12.45 18.33
CA VAL A 262 -11.36 -12.60 19.41
C VAL A 262 -9.98 -12.31 18.85
N LEU A 263 -9.35 -11.26 19.33
CA LEU A 263 -8.03 -10.82 18.94
C LEU A 263 -7.01 -11.24 20.00
N ASP A 264 -6.24 -12.30 19.76
CA ASP A 264 -5.13 -12.73 20.60
C ASP A 264 -3.85 -11.99 20.23
N MET A 265 -3.17 -11.39 21.21
CA MET A 265 -2.03 -10.49 21.01
C MET A 265 -0.72 -11.10 21.52
N GLY A 266 0.41 -10.61 20.97
CA GLY A 266 1.75 -10.95 21.45
C GLY A 266 2.18 -12.39 21.20
N LEU A 267 1.60 -13.04 20.22
CA LEU A 267 1.93 -14.42 19.87
C LEU A 267 3.24 -14.48 19.08
N ASN A 268 4.01 -15.56 19.28
CA ASN A 268 5.19 -15.82 18.47
C ASN A 268 4.79 -16.09 17.01
N ASN A 269 5.50 -15.50 16.05
CA ASN A 269 5.22 -15.60 14.62
C ASN A 269 5.15 -17.04 14.11
N ASP A 270 6.16 -17.86 14.44
CA ASP A 270 6.23 -19.24 13.96
C ASP A 270 5.15 -20.12 14.60
N THR A 271 4.78 -19.83 15.84
CA THR A 271 3.66 -20.47 16.53
C THR A 271 2.34 -20.17 15.82
N ILE A 272 2.10 -18.94 15.40
CA ILE A 272 0.90 -18.56 14.64
C ILE A 272 0.85 -19.35 13.34
N VAL A 273 1.94 -19.31 12.55
CA VAL A 273 1.98 -20.00 11.26
C VAL A 273 1.79 -21.51 11.45
N GLN A 274 2.39 -22.12 12.49
CA GLN A 274 2.22 -23.55 12.78
C GLN A 274 0.76 -23.89 13.14
N ARG A 275 0.08 -23.07 13.97
CA ARG A 275 -1.34 -23.24 14.33
C ARG A 275 -2.21 -23.23 13.07
N LEU A 276 -2.00 -22.26 12.16
CA LEU A 276 -2.75 -22.17 10.90
C LEU A 276 -2.45 -23.33 9.93
N ILE A 277 -1.21 -23.84 9.92
CA ILE A 277 -0.87 -25.04 9.15
C ILE A 277 -1.62 -26.25 9.71
N ASP A 278 -1.63 -26.43 11.02
CA ASP A 278 -2.26 -27.57 11.71
C ASP A 278 -3.80 -27.52 11.64
N ASP A 279 -4.39 -26.35 11.52
CA ASP A 279 -5.82 -26.11 11.28
C ASP A 279 -6.74 -26.88 12.24
N LYS A 280 -6.51 -26.75 13.57
CA LYS A 280 -7.22 -27.51 14.60
C LYS A 280 -8.14 -26.61 15.44
N GLY A 281 -9.29 -27.15 15.85
CA GLY A 281 -10.21 -26.47 16.76
C GLY A 281 -10.62 -25.10 16.24
N GLU A 282 -10.41 -24.07 17.05
CA GLU A 282 -10.73 -22.68 16.75
C GLU A 282 -9.82 -22.06 15.67
N ASP A 283 -8.65 -22.63 15.41
CA ASP A 283 -7.74 -22.16 14.38
C ASP A 283 -8.30 -22.32 12.96
N LYS A 284 -9.31 -23.19 12.77
CA LYS A 284 -10.09 -23.25 11.52
C LYS A 284 -10.82 -21.96 11.19
N ASN A 285 -11.13 -21.16 12.20
CA ASN A 285 -11.80 -19.89 12.11
C ASN A 285 -10.82 -18.71 12.26
N ALA A 286 -9.51 -18.93 12.06
CA ALA A 286 -8.50 -17.94 12.38
C ALA A 286 -7.87 -17.31 11.14
N ILE A 287 -7.55 -16.01 11.27
CA ILE A 287 -6.68 -15.24 10.38
C ILE A 287 -5.55 -14.62 11.20
N SER A 288 -4.54 -14.06 10.55
CA SER A 288 -3.39 -13.50 11.28
C SER A 288 -2.65 -12.40 10.50
N ASN A 289 -1.76 -11.69 11.23
CA ASN A 289 -0.72 -10.84 10.66
C ASN A 289 0.67 -11.50 10.69
N ALA A 290 0.73 -12.82 10.78
CA ALA A 290 2.00 -13.55 10.77
C ALA A 290 2.67 -13.48 9.40
N LEU A 291 3.99 -13.43 9.41
CA LEU A 291 4.82 -13.48 8.21
C LEU A 291 5.26 -14.92 7.98
N ILE A 292 4.97 -15.46 6.79
CA ILE A 292 5.41 -16.81 6.41
C ILE A 292 6.88 -16.73 6.01
N SER A 293 7.74 -17.48 6.70
CA SER A 293 9.16 -17.50 6.40
C SER A 293 9.46 -18.33 5.14
N PRO A 294 10.53 -18.04 4.40
CA PRO A 294 10.93 -18.83 3.22
C PRO A 294 11.12 -20.33 3.50
N SER A 295 11.53 -20.69 4.73
CA SER A 295 11.68 -22.08 5.16
C SER A 295 10.35 -22.85 5.23
N GLN A 296 9.23 -22.15 5.37
CA GLN A 296 7.88 -22.73 5.44
C GLN A 296 7.22 -22.89 4.08
N PHE A 297 7.70 -22.15 3.05
CA PHE A 297 7.08 -22.16 1.72
C PHE A 297 6.98 -23.55 1.10
N GLN A 298 8.06 -24.34 1.14
CA GLN A 298 8.06 -25.67 0.56
C GLN A 298 7.02 -26.60 1.22
N ARG A 299 6.89 -26.54 2.52
CA ARG A 299 5.90 -27.33 3.27
C ARG A 299 4.47 -26.92 2.90
N ILE A 300 4.19 -25.62 2.88
CA ILE A 300 2.87 -25.09 2.53
C ILE A 300 2.52 -25.46 1.08
N GLU A 301 3.47 -25.29 0.17
CA GLU A 301 3.27 -25.54 -1.25
C GLU A 301 3.05 -27.00 -1.60
N SER A 302 3.71 -27.91 -0.88
CA SER A 302 3.62 -29.36 -1.12
C SER A 302 2.29 -29.98 -0.66
N ASP A 303 1.52 -29.27 0.16
CA ASP A 303 0.24 -29.74 0.69
C ASP A 303 -0.93 -28.88 0.18
N PRO A 304 -1.75 -29.39 -0.77
CA PRO A 304 -2.92 -28.66 -1.29
C PRO A 304 -3.92 -28.23 -0.20
N SER A 305 -4.03 -28.97 0.91
CA SER A 305 -4.95 -28.61 1.99
C SER A 305 -4.50 -27.36 2.73
N ILE A 306 -3.22 -27.00 2.64
CA ILE A 306 -2.64 -25.79 3.22
C ILE A 306 -2.53 -24.70 2.16
N SER A 307 -1.97 -25.00 0.98
CA SER A 307 -1.71 -24.00 -0.05
C SER A 307 -2.97 -23.34 -0.60
N ASN A 308 -4.10 -24.07 -0.63
CA ASN A 308 -5.40 -23.51 -1.04
C ASN A 308 -5.98 -22.48 -0.06
N ARG A 309 -5.42 -22.40 1.16
CA ARG A 309 -5.80 -21.43 2.20
C ARG A 309 -4.85 -20.23 2.27
N MET A 310 -3.83 -20.22 1.44
CA MET A 310 -2.82 -19.16 1.41
C MET A 310 -3.18 -18.12 0.36
N ALA A 311 -3.42 -16.89 0.78
CA ALA A 311 -3.40 -15.74 -0.09
C ALA A 311 -1.95 -15.36 -0.40
N ASN A 312 -1.63 -15.11 -1.67
CA ASN A 312 -0.29 -14.74 -2.13
C ASN A 312 -0.41 -13.74 -3.29
N SER A 313 -0.17 -12.48 -3.02
CA SER A 313 -0.39 -11.39 -3.99
C SER A 313 0.80 -10.42 -4.03
N PRO A 314 1.03 -9.72 -5.15
CA PRO A 314 1.89 -8.53 -5.17
C PRO A 314 1.41 -7.57 -4.08
N SER A 315 2.35 -6.96 -3.35
CA SER A 315 2.01 -6.24 -2.12
C SER A 315 2.05 -4.72 -2.27
N GLY A 316 2.10 -4.12 -3.38
CA GLY A 316 2.25 -2.66 -3.46
C GLY A 316 3.52 -2.09 -2.77
N TYR A 317 4.40 -2.95 -2.22
CA TYR A 317 5.70 -2.55 -1.66
C TYR A 317 6.79 -2.91 -2.67
N PHE A 318 7.55 -1.93 -3.14
CA PHE A 318 8.62 -2.19 -4.10
C PHE A 318 10.01 -1.96 -3.50
N ARG A 319 10.97 -2.76 -4.00
CA ARG A 319 12.38 -2.66 -3.67
C ARG A 319 13.11 -1.98 -4.81
N TYR A 320 14.06 -1.14 -4.46
CA TYR A 320 14.88 -0.42 -5.44
C TYR A 320 16.28 -0.13 -4.90
N LEU A 321 17.21 0.06 -5.82
CA LEU A 321 18.53 0.63 -5.53
C LEU A 321 18.46 2.14 -5.81
N ALA A 322 18.68 2.97 -4.78
CA ALA A 322 18.82 4.41 -4.96
C ALA A 322 20.28 4.78 -5.25
N MET A 323 20.46 5.68 -6.20
CA MET A 323 21.76 6.22 -6.61
C MET A 323 21.81 7.70 -6.25
N ASN A 324 22.72 8.09 -5.35
CA ASN A 324 22.90 9.50 -4.98
C ASN A 324 23.44 10.29 -6.17
N VAL A 325 22.57 11.00 -6.87
CA VAL A 325 22.91 11.70 -8.12
C VAL A 325 23.87 12.89 -7.92
N LYS A 326 24.12 13.31 -6.65
CA LYS A 326 25.11 14.35 -6.33
C LYS A 326 26.54 13.80 -6.32
N ARG A 327 26.73 12.47 -6.30
CA ARG A 327 28.04 11.84 -6.17
C ARG A 327 28.81 11.77 -7.48
N PRO A 328 30.15 11.91 -7.44
CA PRO A 328 30.99 11.75 -8.63
C PRO A 328 30.72 10.41 -9.33
N GLY A 329 30.62 10.44 -10.65
CA GLY A 329 30.25 9.29 -11.48
C GLY A 329 28.74 9.07 -11.55
N LEU A 330 28.02 9.11 -10.44
CA LEU A 330 26.54 8.98 -10.42
C LEU A 330 25.81 10.25 -10.87
N SER A 331 26.47 11.39 -10.95
CA SER A 331 25.92 12.61 -11.56
C SER A 331 25.71 12.48 -13.08
N ASP A 332 26.46 11.61 -13.75
CA ASP A 332 26.24 11.31 -15.17
C ASP A 332 25.10 10.31 -15.38
N VAL A 333 24.06 10.75 -16.07
CA VAL A 333 22.88 9.92 -16.36
C VAL A 333 23.22 8.65 -17.15
N ARG A 334 24.28 8.66 -17.97
CA ARG A 334 24.72 7.48 -18.75
C ARG A 334 25.25 6.38 -17.83
N VAL A 335 25.96 6.75 -16.75
CA VAL A 335 26.42 5.81 -15.72
C VAL A 335 25.22 5.21 -14.99
N ARG A 336 24.23 6.02 -14.60
CA ARG A 336 23.02 5.51 -13.94
C ARG A 336 22.20 4.58 -14.85
N LYS A 337 22.11 4.90 -16.14
CA LYS A 337 21.49 4.01 -17.15
C LYS A 337 22.27 2.71 -17.31
N ALA A 338 23.60 2.77 -17.33
CA ALA A 338 24.44 1.57 -17.35
C ALA A 338 24.19 0.66 -16.15
N ILE A 339 24.05 1.24 -14.95
CA ILE A 339 23.72 0.49 -13.73
C ILE A 339 22.32 -0.17 -13.88
N ASN A 340 21.32 0.55 -14.41
CA ASN A 340 19.99 -0.01 -14.66
C ASN A 340 20.06 -1.24 -15.59
N TYR A 341 20.85 -1.18 -16.67
CA TYR A 341 21.05 -2.32 -17.56
C TYR A 341 21.83 -3.47 -16.93
N ALA A 342 22.73 -3.18 -15.97
CA ALA A 342 23.65 -4.19 -15.42
C ALA A 342 23.02 -5.10 -14.37
N ILE A 343 21.99 -4.63 -13.65
CA ILE A 343 21.43 -5.35 -12.51
C ILE A 343 20.74 -6.64 -12.92
N ASN A 344 21.15 -7.76 -12.27
CA ASN A 344 20.52 -9.07 -12.40
C ASN A 344 19.32 -9.15 -11.46
N LYS A 345 18.16 -8.76 -11.97
CA LYS A 345 16.90 -8.75 -11.20
C LYS A 345 16.40 -10.16 -10.88
N ALA A 346 16.72 -11.17 -11.73
CA ALA A 346 16.37 -12.56 -11.46
C ALA A 346 17.12 -13.14 -10.25
N GLU A 347 18.41 -12.79 -10.07
CA GLU A 347 19.16 -13.17 -8.88
C GLU A 347 18.57 -12.50 -7.64
N LEU A 348 18.29 -11.20 -7.71
CA LEU A 348 17.63 -10.46 -6.63
C LEU A 348 16.26 -11.06 -6.30
N GLN A 349 15.42 -11.38 -7.28
CA GLN A 349 14.14 -12.05 -7.08
C GLN A 349 14.32 -13.38 -6.33
N SER A 350 15.38 -14.14 -6.66
CA SER A 350 15.70 -15.40 -5.98
C SER A 350 16.08 -15.20 -4.50
N VAL A 351 16.79 -14.11 -4.18
CA VAL A 351 17.11 -13.71 -2.79
C VAL A 351 15.85 -13.51 -1.97
N TYR A 352 14.79 -12.98 -2.56
CA TYR A 352 13.49 -12.75 -1.92
C TYR A 352 12.57 -13.98 -1.91
N GLY A 353 12.97 -15.13 -2.44
CA GLY A 353 12.16 -16.36 -2.48
C GLY A 353 11.62 -16.74 -3.86
N GLY A 354 12.19 -16.15 -4.92
CA GLY A 354 11.86 -16.44 -6.32
C GLY A 354 10.54 -15.84 -6.79
N PRO A 355 10.13 -16.14 -8.04
CA PRO A 355 8.98 -15.50 -8.68
C PRO A 355 7.65 -15.79 -7.99
N LYS A 356 7.54 -16.91 -7.28
CA LYS A 356 6.29 -17.32 -6.63
C LYS A 356 6.05 -16.61 -5.30
N PHE A 357 7.10 -16.38 -4.52
CA PHE A 357 6.99 -15.85 -3.15
C PHE A 357 7.72 -14.52 -2.96
N GLY A 358 8.82 -14.31 -3.66
CA GLY A 358 9.68 -13.14 -3.47
C GLY A 358 9.10 -11.88 -4.06
N GLY A 359 8.57 -11.96 -5.26
CA GLY A 359 8.00 -10.78 -5.89
C GLY A 359 7.98 -10.85 -7.42
N GLN A 360 7.43 -9.81 -8.02
CA GLN A 360 7.42 -9.58 -9.46
C GLN A 360 8.50 -8.57 -9.82
N ILE A 361 9.36 -8.90 -10.78
CA ILE A 361 10.34 -7.94 -11.33
C ILE A 361 9.58 -6.73 -11.88
N THR A 362 10.06 -5.54 -11.58
CA THR A 362 9.46 -4.28 -12.03
C THR A 362 10.47 -3.36 -12.69
N SER A 363 9.96 -2.46 -13.52
CA SER A 363 10.73 -1.38 -14.19
C SER A 363 10.10 0.00 -13.92
N THR A 364 9.04 0.06 -13.12
CA THR A 364 8.27 1.28 -12.81
C THR A 364 8.35 1.61 -11.32
N ILE A 365 8.13 2.87 -10.98
CA ILE A 365 8.07 3.37 -9.59
C ILE A 365 6.71 3.03 -8.98
N MET A 366 5.63 3.32 -9.72
CA MET A 366 4.29 2.98 -9.28
C MET A 366 4.09 1.47 -9.29
N THR A 367 3.50 0.94 -8.23
CA THR A 367 3.25 -0.49 -8.04
C THR A 367 1.88 -0.92 -8.55
N PRO A 368 1.65 -2.23 -8.82
CA PRO A 368 0.30 -2.73 -9.08
C PRO A 368 -0.71 -2.29 -8.01
N GLY A 369 -1.95 -2.03 -8.41
CA GLY A 369 -3.02 -1.54 -7.54
C GLY A 369 -3.03 -0.03 -7.30
N ILE A 370 -2.06 0.71 -7.86
CA ILE A 370 -2.08 2.17 -7.86
C ILE A 370 -2.76 2.65 -9.17
N PRO A 371 -3.86 3.40 -9.09
CA PRO A 371 -4.57 3.91 -10.27
C PRO A 371 -3.66 4.70 -11.21
N GLY A 372 -3.81 4.46 -12.50
CA GLY A 372 -3.02 5.10 -13.55
C GLY A 372 -1.65 4.47 -13.80
N ARG A 373 -1.23 3.47 -13.03
CA ARG A 373 0.03 2.77 -13.32
C ARG A 373 0.05 2.25 -14.75
N THR A 374 1.13 2.53 -15.46
CA THR A 374 1.41 1.98 -16.79
C THR A 374 2.67 1.14 -16.74
N GLU A 375 2.67 0.00 -17.43
CA GLU A 375 3.88 -0.80 -17.56
C GLU A 375 4.74 -0.29 -18.71
N TYR A 376 6.01 -0.09 -18.43
CA TYR A 376 7.05 0.25 -19.42
C TYR A 376 8.39 -0.31 -18.93
N ASN A 377 9.33 -0.47 -19.85
CA ASN A 377 10.71 -0.86 -19.53
C ASN A 377 11.67 -0.02 -20.39
N LEU A 378 12.24 1.04 -19.80
CA LEU A 378 13.19 1.90 -20.49
C LEU A 378 14.59 1.27 -20.60
N TYR A 379 14.90 0.31 -19.74
CA TYR A 379 16.22 -0.32 -19.60
C TYR A 379 16.08 -1.82 -19.75
N ASP A 380 15.53 -2.26 -20.90
CA ASP A 380 15.32 -3.67 -21.18
C ASP A 380 16.66 -4.42 -21.37
N GLY A 381 17.11 -4.99 -20.28
CA GLY A 381 18.28 -5.88 -20.24
C GLY A 381 17.90 -7.35 -20.07
N GLY A 382 16.59 -7.67 -20.14
CA GLY A 382 16.08 -8.93 -19.64
C GLY A 382 16.24 -9.03 -18.11
N ASP A 383 15.79 -10.14 -17.54
CA ASP A 383 15.81 -10.33 -16.09
C ASP A 383 17.23 -10.47 -15.49
N THR A 384 18.21 -10.87 -16.30
CA THR A 384 19.61 -11.09 -15.88
C THR A 384 20.54 -9.90 -16.13
N GLY A 385 20.02 -8.84 -16.72
CA GLY A 385 20.76 -7.64 -17.09
C GLY A 385 21.52 -7.78 -18.43
N ASN A 386 21.74 -6.65 -19.10
CA ASN A 386 22.49 -6.54 -20.37
C ASN A 386 23.87 -5.90 -20.13
N VAL A 387 24.87 -6.75 -19.88
CA VAL A 387 26.26 -6.36 -19.58
C VAL A 387 26.88 -5.59 -20.72
N ASP A 388 26.61 -5.97 -21.96
CA ASP A 388 27.26 -5.35 -23.13
C ASP A 388 26.73 -3.92 -23.32
N LYS A 389 25.40 -3.71 -23.22
CA LYS A 389 24.81 -2.37 -23.28
C LYS A 389 25.25 -1.47 -22.11
N ALA A 390 25.40 -2.05 -20.93
CA ALA A 390 25.91 -1.32 -19.78
C ALA A 390 27.35 -0.85 -19.99
N LYS A 391 28.24 -1.71 -20.52
CA LYS A 391 29.63 -1.36 -20.84
C LYS A 391 29.70 -0.32 -21.95
N GLU A 392 28.86 -0.41 -22.98
CA GLU A 392 28.77 0.60 -24.04
C GLU A 392 28.47 1.99 -23.44
N LEU A 393 27.45 2.10 -22.56
CA LEU A 393 27.10 3.36 -21.93
C LEU A 393 28.19 3.92 -21.00
N LEU A 394 28.92 3.05 -20.29
CA LEU A 394 30.09 3.48 -19.51
C LEU A 394 31.20 4.02 -20.41
N ALA A 395 31.45 3.37 -21.55
CA ALA A 395 32.43 3.85 -22.53
C ALA A 395 32.04 5.19 -23.16
N GLU A 396 30.75 5.36 -23.52
CA GLU A 396 30.20 6.65 -24.00
C GLU A 396 30.32 7.76 -22.96
N ALA A 397 30.19 7.41 -21.66
CA ALA A 397 30.37 8.34 -20.54
C ALA A 397 31.86 8.66 -20.27
N GLY A 398 32.81 7.92 -20.88
CA GLY A 398 34.23 7.98 -20.55
C GLY A 398 34.53 7.54 -19.11
N ALA A 399 33.64 6.73 -18.53
CA ALA A 399 33.71 6.32 -17.14
C ALA A 399 34.51 5.02 -17.01
N SER A 400 35.67 5.10 -16.34
CA SER A 400 36.54 3.97 -16.02
C SER A 400 36.83 3.96 -14.52
N ASP A 401 37.22 2.80 -14.01
CA ASP A 401 37.64 2.61 -12.61
C ASP A 401 36.65 3.12 -11.55
N LEU A 402 35.36 3.04 -11.86
CA LEU A 402 34.30 3.45 -10.92
C LEU A 402 34.36 2.62 -9.65
N LYS A 403 34.28 3.32 -8.50
CA LYS A 403 34.20 2.73 -7.18
C LYS A 403 33.08 3.41 -6.41
N PHE A 404 32.14 2.63 -5.87
CA PHE A 404 31.01 3.13 -5.10
C PHE A 404 30.88 2.40 -3.76
N THR A 405 30.36 3.11 -2.77
CA THR A 405 29.89 2.53 -1.50
C THR A 405 28.40 2.26 -1.60
N LEU A 406 27.98 1.04 -1.27
CA LEU A 406 26.57 0.63 -1.15
C LEU A 406 26.25 0.44 0.32
N THR A 407 25.38 1.29 0.87
CA THR A 407 24.89 1.20 2.25
C THR A 407 23.59 0.41 2.32
N TYR A 408 23.38 -0.30 3.44
CA TYR A 408 22.16 -1.07 3.69
C TYR A 408 21.95 -1.27 5.20
N PRO A 409 20.70 -1.42 5.70
CA PRO A 409 20.44 -1.73 7.10
C PRO A 409 20.74 -3.19 7.41
N THR A 410 21.28 -3.50 8.61
CA THR A 410 21.71 -4.86 8.99
C THR A 410 20.75 -5.56 9.95
N ASP A 411 19.86 -4.83 10.60
CA ASP A 411 18.96 -5.31 11.66
C ASP A 411 17.49 -5.44 11.20
N VAL A 412 17.19 -5.09 9.95
CA VAL A 412 15.84 -5.24 9.38
C VAL A 412 15.55 -6.69 9.01
N SER A 413 16.42 -7.30 8.22
CA SER A 413 16.35 -8.73 7.89
C SER A 413 17.68 -9.26 7.35
N ALA A 414 17.88 -10.59 7.40
CA ALA A 414 19.04 -11.23 6.78
C ALA A 414 19.05 -11.16 5.22
N ILE A 415 17.99 -10.65 4.62
CA ILE A 415 17.87 -10.48 3.16
C ILE A 415 18.66 -9.27 2.69
N GLU A 416 18.75 -8.20 3.50
CA GLU A 416 19.37 -6.92 3.12
C GLU A 416 20.85 -7.10 2.68
N GLU A 417 21.63 -7.88 3.42
CA GLU A 417 23.02 -8.16 3.06
C GLU A 417 23.12 -8.98 1.76
N LYS A 418 22.23 -9.97 1.57
CA LYS A 418 22.19 -10.79 0.35
C LYS A 418 21.80 -9.96 -0.87
N GLU A 419 20.85 -9.03 -0.71
CA GLU A 419 20.48 -8.06 -1.75
C GLU A 419 21.68 -7.19 -2.14
N ALA A 420 22.36 -6.60 -1.15
CA ALA A 420 23.54 -5.78 -1.37
C ALA A 420 24.68 -6.57 -2.07
N GLN A 421 24.90 -7.83 -1.68
CA GLN A 421 25.90 -8.70 -2.31
C GLN A 421 25.55 -9.02 -3.78
N SER A 422 24.27 -9.29 -4.10
CA SER A 422 23.82 -9.54 -5.48
C SER A 422 23.97 -8.30 -6.35
N ILE A 423 23.68 -7.11 -5.82
CA ILE A 423 23.92 -5.83 -6.51
C ILE A 423 25.42 -5.66 -6.81
N LYS A 424 26.28 -5.87 -5.81
CA LYS A 424 27.74 -5.83 -5.98
C LYS A 424 28.21 -6.78 -7.08
N ASN A 425 27.73 -8.03 -7.09
CA ASN A 425 28.07 -9.02 -8.10
C ASN A 425 27.62 -8.57 -9.50
N SER A 426 26.42 -8.00 -9.61
CA SER A 426 25.91 -7.46 -10.88
C SER A 426 26.80 -6.35 -11.43
N LEU A 427 27.21 -5.41 -10.59
CA LEU A 427 28.05 -4.28 -10.99
C LEU A 427 29.50 -4.69 -11.29
N ALA A 428 30.02 -5.72 -10.63
CA ALA A 428 31.35 -6.28 -10.94
C ALA A 428 31.42 -6.80 -12.38
N ARG A 429 30.35 -7.31 -12.98
CA ARG A 429 30.30 -7.78 -14.39
C ARG A 429 30.60 -6.67 -15.40
N ILE A 430 30.37 -5.42 -15.03
CA ILE A 430 30.64 -4.24 -15.87
C ILE A 430 31.87 -3.46 -15.42
N GLY A 431 32.70 -4.03 -14.53
CA GLY A 431 33.95 -3.43 -14.06
C GLY A 431 33.79 -2.38 -12.97
N VAL A 432 32.60 -2.18 -12.42
CA VAL A 432 32.34 -1.25 -11.31
C VAL A 432 32.63 -1.95 -9.98
N LYS A 433 33.49 -1.34 -9.16
CA LYS A 433 33.84 -1.82 -7.81
C LYS A 433 32.84 -1.31 -6.78
N VAL A 434 32.30 -2.20 -5.97
CA VAL A 434 31.35 -1.83 -4.88
C VAL A 434 31.90 -2.27 -3.54
N GLU A 435 31.98 -1.32 -2.61
CA GLU A 435 32.24 -1.56 -1.20
C GLU A 435 30.90 -1.60 -0.45
N LEU A 436 30.68 -2.68 0.32
CA LEU A 436 29.46 -2.85 1.11
C LEU A 436 29.66 -2.23 2.49
N LYS A 437 28.70 -1.42 2.93
CA LYS A 437 28.68 -0.76 4.25
C LYS A 437 27.36 -1.04 4.93
N GLY A 438 27.31 -2.09 5.74
CA GLY A 438 26.15 -2.39 6.60
C GLY A 438 26.12 -1.46 7.82
N LEU A 439 24.95 -0.94 8.15
CA LEU A 439 24.70 -0.05 9.28
C LEU A 439 23.47 -0.57 10.05
N ASP A 440 23.36 -0.26 11.34
CA ASP A 440 22.08 -0.43 12.03
C ASP A 440 21.01 0.48 11.42
N GLY A 441 19.73 0.12 11.58
CA GLY A 441 18.63 0.77 10.87
C GLY A 441 18.48 2.25 11.19
N ASP A 442 18.74 2.66 12.42
CA ASP A 442 18.63 4.06 12.83
C ASP A 442 19.75 4.89 12.20
N THR A 443 21.00 4.45 12.31
CA THR A 443 22.18 5.08 11.66
C THR A 443 22.02 5.12 10.13
N TRP A 444 21.54 4.03 9.54
CA TRP A 444 21.25 3.99 8.11
C TRP A 444 20.18 5.01 7.72
N SER A 445 19.08 5.07 8.45
CA SER A 445 17.97 5.99 8.20
C SER A 445 18.41 7.44 8.30
N GLU A 446 19.16 7.79 9.35
CA GLU A 446 19.73 9.14 9.53
C GLU A 446 20.66 9.51 8.37
N LEU A 447 21.55 8.59 7.97
CA LEU A 447 22.50 8.82 6.87
C LEU A 447 21.77 9.08 5.54
N VAL A 448 20.77 8.27 5.17
CA VAL A 448 20.11 8.37 3.85
C VAL A 448 19.10 9.51 3.78
N SER A 449 18.53 9.92 4.92
CA SER A 449 17.60 11.05 4.99
C SER A 449 18.28 12.41 5.22
N SER A 450 19.60 12.43 5.50
CA SER A 450 20.40 13.66 5.56
C SER A 450 20.65 14.23 4.16
N ASP A 451 20.72 15.56 4.01
CA ASP A 451 21.04 16.20 2.72
C ASP A 451 22.49 15.93 2.26
N ASP A 452 23.42 15.89 3.22
CA ASP A 452 24.86 15.69 3.01
C ASP A 452 25.33 14.26 3.30
N GLY A 453 24.43 13.29 3.36
CA GLY A 453 24.73 11.90 3.67
C GLY A 453 25.83 11.31 2.80
N ASP A 454 26.90 10.79 3.45
CA ASP A 454 28.08 10.25 2.77
C ASP A 454 27.89 8.80 2.32
N TYR A 455 27.15 8.63 1.22
CA TYR A 455 26.95 7.34 0.52
C TYR A 455 26.81 7.57 -0.99
N ASP A 456 27.15 6.56 -1.78
CA ASP A 456 26.94 6.60 -3.22
C ASP A 456 25.63 5.92 -3.62
N MET A 457 25.35 4.76 -3.06
CA MET A 457 24.15 3.99 -3.34
C MET A 457 23.56 3.42 -2.04
N THR A 458 22.27 3.16 -2.04
CA THR A 458 21.60 2.47 -0.93
C THR A 458 20.49 1.56 -1.43
N THR A 459 20.34 0.37 -0.80
CA THR A 459 19.12 -0.44 -0.95
C THR A 459 17.99 0.23 -0.20
N ASN A 460 16.79 0.24 -0.78
CA ASN A 460 15.64 0.85 -0.15
C ASN A 460 14.34 0.15 -0.60
N GLY A 461 13.25 0.47 0.06
CA GLY A 461 11.92 0.02 -0.31
C GLY A 461 10.86 1.02 0.10
N TRP A 462 9.73 1.00 -0.60
CA TRP A 462 8.62 1.89 -0.32
C TRP A 462 7.28 1.19 -0.56
N GLY A 463 6.32 1.48 0.30
CA GLY A 463 4.90 1.18 0.10
C GLY A 463 4.11 2.48 0.17
N ALA A 464 3.25 2.70 -0.80
CA ALA A 464 2.40 3.87 -0.82
C ALA A 464 1.53 3.95 0.46
N ASP A 465 1.24 5.15 0.97
CA ASP A 465 0.38 5.33 2.14
C ASP A 465 -1.11 5.22 1.78
N PHE A 466 -1.45 5.53 0.53
CA PHE A 466 -2.79 5.39 -0.04
C PHE A 466 -2.68 5.17 -1.56
N PRO A 467 -3.72 4.63 -2.24
CA PRO A 467 -3.64 4.26 -3.65
C PRO A 467 -3.59 5.47 -4.59
N SER A 468 -2.49 6.20 -4.57
CA SER A 468 -2.19 7.32 -5.46
C SER A 468 -0.71 7.37 -5.76
N GLY A 469 -0.35 7.71 -7.00
CA GLY A 469 1.05 7.96 -7.37
C GLY A 469 1.72 9.03 -6.51
N MET A 470 0.93 9.97 -5.95
CA MET A 470 1.43 10.97 -5.01
C MET A 470 2.20 10.35 -3.85
N SER A 471 1.61 9.36 -3.17
CA SER A 471 2.18 8.80 -1.95
C SER A 471 3.41 7.90 -2.17
N THR A 472 3.82 7.74 -3.42
CA THR A 472 5.08 7.09 -3.81
C THR A 472 6.05 8.09 -4.44
N ILE A 473 5.58 8.89 -5.41
CA ILE A 473 6.46 9.74 -6.22
C ILE A 473 6.92 10.96 -5.44
N GLN A 474 6.01 11.67 -4.77
CA GLN A 474 6.35 12.89 -4.04
C GLN A 474 7.39 12.64 -2.94
N PRO A 475 7.22 11.68 -1.99
CA PRO A 475 8.18 11.49 -0.91
C PRO A 475 9.54 10.98 -1.38
N LEU A 476 9.62 10.31 -2.54
CA LEU A 476 10.87 9.70 -3.01
C LEU A 476 11.63 10.55 -4.02
N PHE A 477 10.97 11.50 -4.72
CA PHE A 477 11.58 12.19 -5.86
C PHE A 477 11.38 13.70 -5.89
N ALA A 478 10.48 14.28 -5.07
CA ALA A 478 10.42 15.74 -4.97
C ALA A 478 11.71 16.29 -4.36
N SER A 479 12.19 17.43 -4.89
CA SER A 479 13.40 18.10 -4.37
C SER A 479 13.23 18.55 -2.91
N SER A 480 12.00 18.86 -2.48
CA SER A 480 11.66 19.22 -1.10
C SER A 480 11.87 18.08 -0.10
N GLU A 481 11.94 16.84 -0.56
CA GLU A 481 12.16 15.65 0.27
C GLU A 481 13.64 15.27 0.40
N ILE A 482 14.55 16.12 -0.04
CA ILE A 482 15.99 15.97 0.14
C ILE A 482 16.37 16.54 1.51
N GLY A 483 16.91 15.69 2.38
CA GLY A 483 17.32 16.11 3.75
C GLY A 483 16.14 16.20 4.72
N ASN A 484 16.39 16.68 5.92
CA ASN A 484 15.40 16.92 6.98
C ASN A 484 14.49 15.72 7.32
N GLY A 485 15.01 14.50 7.17
CA GLY A 485 14.23 13.27 7.38
C GLY A 485 13.36 12.85 6.20
N GLY A 486 13.45 13.52 5.05
CA GLY A 486 12.69 13.16 3.84
C GLY A 486 13.16 11.87 3.16
N GLY A 487 12.29 11.29 2.35
CA GLY A 487 12.49 9.96 1.73
C GLY A 487 13.31 9.93 0.44
N ASN A 488 13.74 11.10 -0.09
CA ASN A 488 14.49 11.17 -1.36
C ASN A 488 15.95 10.73 -1.21
N ALA A 489 16.16 9.44 -1.04
CA ALA A 489 17.50 8.85 -0.90
C ALA A 489 18.35 8.94 -2.18
N SER A 490 17.78 9.18 -3.34
CA SER A 490 18.53 9.41 -4.58
C SER A 490 19.10 10.81 -4.69
N LYS A 491 18.69 11.75 -3.84
CA LYS A 491 19.00 13.19 -3.92
C LYS A 491 18.65 13.78 -5.29
N TYR A 492 17.69 13.17 -5.96
CA TYR A 492 17.20 13.60 -7.27
C TYR A 492 16.52 14.96 -7.15
N SER A 493 16.84 15.85 -8.08
CA SER A 493 16.25 17.19 -8.16
C SER A 493 16.10 17.58 -9.64
N ASN A 494 14.86 17.83 -10.04
CA ASN A 494 14.53 18.29 -11.39
C ASN A 494 13.34 19.25 -11.33
N PRO A 495 13.54 20.56 -11.58
CA PRO A 495 12.49 21.56 -11.49
C PRO A 495 11.25 21.28 -12.37
N LYS A 496 11.41 20.57 -13.49
CA LYS A 496 10.29 20.19 -14.35
C LYS A 496 9.44 19.09 -13.70
N VAL A 497 10.12 18.13 -13.03
CA VAL A 497 9.45 17.07 -12.28
C VAL A 497 8.76 17.65 -11.04
N ASP A 498 9.42 18.54 -10.31
CA ASP A 498 8.82 19.22 -9.15
C ASP A 498 7.55 19.98 -9.54
N ALA A 499 7.60 20.75 -10.63
CA ALA A 499 6.41 21.45 -11.14
C ALA A 499 5.28 20.50 -11.59
N ALA A 500 5.63 19.34 -12.17
CA ALA A 500 4.65 18.33 -12.55
C ALA A 500 4.05 17.63 -11.32
N ILE A 501 4.85 17.36 -10.28
CA ILE A 501 4.40 16.84 -8.98
C ILE A 501 3.40 17.84 -8.34
N ASP A 502 3.75 19.12 -8.26
CA ASP A 502 2.87 20.16 -7.70
C ASP A 502 1.54 20.26 -8.46
N ALA A 503 1.58 20.21 -9.79
CA ALA A 503 0.38 20.22 -10.62
C ALA A 503 -0.51 18.98 -10.39
N ALA A 504 0.09 17.79 -10.27
CA ALA A 504 -0.64 16.55 -10.01
C ALA A 504 -1.21 16.50 -8.58
N ILE A 505 -0.52 17.08 -7.61
CA ILE A 505 -1.02 17.22 -6.22
C ILE A 505 -2.26 18.13 -6.20
N ALA A 506 -2.26 19.20 -6.99
CA ALA A 506 -3.34 20.19 -7.04
C ALA A 506 -4.56 19.71 -7.84
N GLU A 507 -4.44 18.69 -8.71
CA GLU A 507 -5.54 18.20 -9.56
C GLU A 507 -6.62 17.48 -8.73
N PRO A 508 -7.86 18.03 -8.66
CA PRO A 508 -8.91 17.42 -7.84
C PRO A 508 -9.58 16.22 -8.53
N ASP A 509 -9.49 16.09 -9.85
CA ASP A 509 -9.97 14.92 -10.58
C ASP A 509 -8.95 13.79 -10.43
N LEU A 510 -9.27 12.79 -9.61
CA LEU A 510 -8.38 11.67 -9.31
C LEU A 510 -7.98 10.85 -10.56
N GLY A 511 -8.84 10.79 -11.59
CA GLY A 511 -8.52 10.10 -12.85
C GLY A 511 -7.50 10.86 -13.68
N LYS A 512 -7.62 12.19 -13.76
CA LYS A 512 -6.62 13.05 -14.39
C LYS A 512 -5.32 13.03 -13.61
N ALA A 513 -5.37 13.17 -12.28
CA ALA A 513 -4.21 13.07 -11.41
C ALA A 513 -3.48 11.73 -11.62
N ALA A 514 -4.20 10.61 -11.70
CA ALA A 514 -3.63 9.29 -11.97
C ALA A 514 -2.85 9.24 -13.29
N THR A 515 -3.38 9.86 -14.35
CA THR A 515 -2.70 9.98 -15.66
C THR A 515 -1.44 10.83 -15.55
N MET A 516 -1.48 11.92 -14.78
CA MET A 516 -0.32 12.79 -14.54
C MET A 516 0.77 12.05 -13.79
N TRP A 517 0.43 11.27 -12.76
CA TRP A 517 1.39 10.46 -12.00
C TRP A 517 2.08 9.41 -12.87
N ALA A 518 1.36 8.76 -13.78
CA ALA A 518 1.95 7.82 -14.74
C ALA A 518 3.00 8.48 -15.65
N ALA A 519 2.73 9.72 -16.11
CA ALA A 519 3.68 10.47 -16.91
C ALA A 519 4.93 10.90 -16.10
N ILE A 520 4.74 11.30 -14.84
CA ILE A 520 5.82 11.69 -13.92
C ILE A 520 6.71 10.48 -13.60
N ASP A 521 6.12 9.30 -13.33
CA ASP A 521 6.85 8.04 -13.11
C ASP A 521 7.86 7.80 -14.26
N LYS A 522 7.36 7.83 -15.50
CA LYS A 522 8.20 7.62 -16.68
C LYS A 522 9.28 8.70 -16.85
N GLN A 523 8.94 9.97 -16.61
CA GLN A 523 9.89 11.09 -16.70
C GLN A 523 11.03 10.96 -15.71
N ILE A 524 10.74 10.55 -14.45
CA ILE A 524 11.77 10.29 -13.44
C ILE A 524 12.67 9.15 -13.90
N MET A 525 12.10 8.08 -14.43
CA MET A 525 12.88 6.93 -14.88
C MET A 525 13.74 7.22 -16.13
N GLU A 526 13.40 8.23 -16.95
CA GLU A 526 14.29 8.72 -18.03
C GLU A 526 15.59 9.31 -17.48
N ASP A 527 15.58 9.87 -16.28
CA ASP A 527 16.76 10.39 -15.57
C ASP A 527 17.47 9.32 -14.72
N ALA A 528 16.86 8.14 -14.57
CA ALA A 528 17.42 6.96 -13.92
C ALA A 528 18.00 7.20 -12.50
N PRO A 529 17.31 7.87 -11.57
CA PRO A 529 17.86 8.09 -10.22
C PRO A 529 17.85 6.82 -9.36
N ILE A 530 17.06 5.83 -9.76
CA ILE A 530 16.94 4.53 -9.09
C ILE A 530 17.02 3.37 -10.10
N VAL A 531 17.19 2.17 -9.57
CA VAL A 531 16.90 0.90 -10.27
C VAL A 531 15.70 0.26 -9.58
N PRO A 532 14.49 0.27 -10.15
CA PRO A 532 13.40 -0.55 -9.66
C PRO A 532 13.76 -2.03 -9.78
N ILE A 533 13.60 -2.80 -8.70
CA ILE A 533 14.03 -4.21 -8.66
C ILE A 533 12.82 -5.12 -8.75
N LEU A 534 12.00 -5.14 -7.72
CA LEU A 534 10.82 -5.99 -7.67
C LEU A 534 9.71 -5.38 -6.81
N VAL A 535 8.47 -5.72 -7.12
CA VAL A 535 7.33 -5.56 -6.22
C VAL A 535 7.23 -6.82 -5.40
N GLN A 536 7.38 -6.70 -4.09
CA GLN A 536 7.32 -7.85 -3.18
C GLN A 536 5.94 -8.51 -3.22
N ARG A 537 5.90 -9.78 -2.91
CA ARG A 537 4.66 -10.50 -2.63
C ARG A 537 4.48 -10.63 -1.13
N THR A 538 3.24 -10.48 -0.71
CA THR A 538 2.83 -10.78 0.66
C THR A 538 2.06 -12.09 0.66
N GLN A 539 2.34 -12.94 1.64
CA GLN A 539 1.64 -14.19 1.87
C GLN A 539 0.90 -14.11 3.20
N ALA A 540 -0.31 -14.63 3.22
CA ALA A 540 -1.09 -14.77 4.44
C ALA A 540 -1.83 -16.11 4.43
N LEU A 541 -1.77 -16.83 5.53
CA LEU A 541 -2.45 -18.12 5.71
C LEU A 541 -3.67 -17.95 6.60
N ALA A 542 -4.77 -18.61 6.25
CA ALA A 542 -6.01 -18.61 7.02
C ALA A 542 -6.42 -20.02 7.43
N GLY A 543 -7.31 -20.13 8.41
CA GLY A 543 -7.99 -21.37 8.78
C GLY A 543 -8.95 -21.85 7.68
N SER A 544 -9.26 -23.14 7.69
CA SER A 544 -10.03 -23.80 6.61
C SER A 544 -11.48 -23.35 6.47
N LYS A 545 -12.03 -22.70 7.48
CA LYS A 545 -13.40 -22.16 7.44
C LYS A 545 -13.48 -20.68 7.07
N ILE A 546 -12.34 -20.05 6.81
CA ILE A 546 -12.31 -18.63 6.45
C ILE A 546 -12.73 -18.44 4.99
N MET A 547 -13.63 -17.49 4.78
CA MET A 547 -14.17 -17.08 3.47
C MET A 547 -13.70 -15.66 3.13
N ASN A 548 -13.62 -15.34 1.84
CA ASN A 548 -13.22 -14.03 1.31
C ASN A 548 -11.85 -13.54 1.81
N TYR A 549 -10.91 -14.44 2.05
CA TYR A 549 -9.57 -14.09 2.49
C TYR A 549 -8.62 -13.93 1.30
N PHE A 550 -8.26 -12.71 1.02
CA PHE A 550 -7.37 -12.38 -0.09
C PHE A 550 -6.50 -11.17 0.29
N ILE A 551 -5.39 -11.01 -0.42
CA ILE A 551 -4.56 -9.82 -0.38
C ILE A 551 -4.80 -9.09 -1.70
N PRO A 552 -5.32 -7.85 -1.70
CA PRO A 552 -5.47 -7.04 -2.91
C PRO A 552 -4.09 -6.62 -3.46
N ALA A 553 -4.06 -6.13 -4.69
CA ALA A 553 -2.83 -5.59 -5.25
C ALA A 553 -2.30 -4.40 -4.41
N TYR A 554 -3.19 -3.67 -3.77
CA TYR A 554 -2.94 -2.66 -2.76
C TYR A 554 -4.16 -2.56 -1.81
N PRO A 555 -4.00 -2.41 -0.48
CA PRO A 555 -2.76 -2.39 0.32
C PRO A 555 -2.11 -3.77 0.51
N PRO A 556 -0.87 -3.85 1.03
CA PRO A 556 -0.11 -5.09 1.13
C PRO A 556 -0.56 -6.02 2.28
N PHE A 557 -1.82 -6.02 2.61
CA PHE A 557 -2.39 -6.80 3.72
C PHE A 557 -3.67 -7.49 3.28
N ALA A 558 -3.99 -8.60 3.94
CA ALA A 558 -5.26 -9.27 3.71
C ALA A 558 -6.45 -8.33 3.99
N ASN A 559 -7.46 -8.39 3.14
CA ASN A 559 -8.69 -7.65 3.41
C ASN A 559 -9.49 -8.37 4.50
N GLU A 560 -9.42 -7.85 5.71
CA GLU A 560 -10.10 -8.39 6.89
C GLU A 560 -11.56 -7.93 7.03
N LEU A 561 -11.99 -6.90 6.25
CA LEU A 561 -13.30 -6.28 6.38
C LEU A 561 -14.44 -7.08 5.72
N VAL A 562 -14.09 -7.98 4.83
CA VAL A 562 -15.04 -8.81 4.07
C VAL A 562 -14.98 -10.29 4.46
N VAL A 563 -14.12 -10.63 5.42
CA VAL A 563 -13.92 -11.99 5.89
C VAL A 563 -15.18 -12.52 6.57
N GLY A 564 -15.52 -13.77 6.25
CA GLY A 564 -16.53 -14.56 6.94
C GLY A 564 -15.97 -15.86 7.47
N VAL A 565 -16.77 -16.54 8.30
CA VAL A 565 -16.48 -17.87 8.82
C VAL A 565 -17.58 -18.81 8.34
N GLY A 566 -17.20 -19.81 7.55
CA GLY A 566 -18.09 -20.86 7.09
C GLY A 566 -18.59 -21.77 8.22
N SER A 567 -19.66 -22.51 7.96
CA SER A 567 -20.27 -23.44 8.92
C SER A 567 -19.42 -24.69 9.19
#